data_c7bae8d28f51be53ef93633dcdabc501
#
_entry.id   c7bae8d28f51be53ef93633dcdabc501
#
_cell.length_a   1.000
_cell.length_b   1.000
_cell.length_c   1.000
_cell.angle_alpha   90.00
_cell.angle_beta   90.00
_cell.angle_gamma   90.00
#
_symmetry.space_group_name_H-M   'P 1'
#
loop_
_entity.id
_entity.type
_entity.pdbx_description
1 polymer ?
#
loop_
_entity_poly.entity_id
_entity_poly.type
_entity_poly.pdbx_seq_one_letter_code
_entity_poly.pdbx_strand_id
1 'polypeptide(L)'
;MIKLLELRSLLRTYYQKFQMIVDPVLKFLLAFITLRLINSALRYDARLEKMVVVLLVSLLCAFTPPSILVFFALMFSVLHVMAASPLMALVVVVVFVILYCFFLRFAPQYGYAVVGIPILYTLNIPYLVPILLGLLTNPITILPSACGVIVYYMFDIIKKHTVVNANYTTDDVLPLYTEVFEDITGRAEILA
;
A
#
# COMPACT_ATOMS: atom_id res chain seq x y z
N MET A 1 -0.23 37.52 6.03
CA MET A 1 -1.06 36.75 5.08
C MET A 1 -0.60 36.90 3.62
N ILE A 2 -0.24 38.09 3.13
CA ILE A 2 0.18 38.32 1.74
C ILE A 2 1.39 37.47 1.35
N LYS A 3 2.43 37.38 2.17
CA LYS A 3 3.63 36.58 1.89
C LYS A 3 3.37 35.07 1.71
N LEU A 4 2.40 34.51 2.43
CA LEU A 4 2.02 33.08 2.27
C LEU A 4 1.27 32.84 0.95
N LEU A 5 0.45 33.79 0.52
CA LEU A 5 -0.25 33.71 -0.76
C LEU A 5 0.72 33.89 -1.95
N GLU A 6 1.69 34.77 -1.82
CA GLU A 6 2.77 34.94 -2.81
C GLU A 6 3.64 33.69 -2.89
N LEU A 7 4.04 33.12 -1.76
CA LEU A 7 4.79 31.86 -1.73
C LEU A 7 4.00 30.70 -2.39
N ARG A 8 2.71 30.59 -2.09
CA ARG A 8 1.83 29.61 -2.72
C ARG A 8 1.72 29.80 -4.23
N SER A 9 1.60 31.04 -4.69
CA SER A 9 1.51 31.35 -6.12
C SER A 9 2.81 31.04 -6.84
N LEU A 10 3.95 31.39 -6.26
CA LEU A 10 5.28 31.08 -6.78
C LEU A 10 5.50 29.57 -6.87
N LEU A 11 5.23 28.83 -5.80
CA LEU A 11 5.32 27.38 -5.79
C LEU A 11 4.44 26.74 -6.86
N ARG A 12 3.21 27.22 -6.99
CA ARG A 12 2.27 26.72 -8.02
C ARG A 12 2.78 27.00 -9.43
N THR A 13 3.34 28.18 -9.68
CA THR A 13 3.89 28.55 -11.00
C THR A 13 5.13 27.72 -11.34
N TYR A 14 6.05 27.54 -10.37
CA TYR A 14 7.21 26.66 -10.54
C TYR A 14 6.80 25.21 -10.75
N TYR A 15 5.85 24.69 -9.96
CA TYR A 15 5.33 23.34 -10.14
C TYR A 15 4.72 23.14 -11.52
N GLN A 16 3.86 24.05 -11.98
CA GLN A 16 3.26 23.95 -13.32
C GLN A 16 4.29 23.99 -14.44
N LYS A 17 5.35 24.79 -14.30
CA LYS A 17 6.44 24.88 -15.28
C LYS A 17 7.24 23.56 -15.38
N PHE A 18 7.44 22.88 -14.27
CA PHE A 18 8.26 21.66 -14.20
C PHE A 18 7.42 20.38 -13.96
N GLN A 19 6.11 20.47 -14.04
CA GLN A 19 5.19 19.38 -13.75
C GLN A 19 5.53 18.11 -14.54
N MET A 20 5.95 18.27 -15.79
CA MET A 20 6.31 17.16 -16.68
C MET A 20 7.51 16.33 -16.16
N ILE A 21 8.37 16.92 -15.33
CA ILE A 21 9.53 16.26 -14.74
C ILE A 21 9.26 15.89 -13.27
N VAL A 22 8.63 16.78 -12.52
CA VAL A 22 8.39 16.63 -11.09
C VAL A 22 7.42 15.50 -10.81
N ASP A 23 6.34 15.35 -11.59
CA ASP A 23 5.34 14.31 -11.40
C ASP A 23 5.93 12.89 -11.55
N PRO A 24 6.67 12.55 -12.62
CA PRO A 24 7.30 11.24 -12.73
C PRO A 24 8.33 10.98 -11.63
N VAL A 25 9.10 12.00 -11.22
CA VAL A 25 10.10 11.85 -10.14
C VAL A 25 9.43 11.55 -8.80
N LEU A 26 8.36 12.27 -8.45
CA LEU A 26 7.60 12.02 -7.23
C LEU A 26 6.95 10.64 -7.23
N LYS A 27 6.38 10.23 -8.36
CA LYS A 27 5.81 8.88 -8.53
C LYS A 27 6.85 7.80 -8.38
N PHE A 28 8.03 7.99 -9.00
CA PHE A 28 9.16 7.09 -8.87
C PHE A 28 9.59 6.93 -7.41
N LEU A 29 9.80 8.03 -6.70
CA LEU A 29 10.22 8.02 -5.29
C LEU A 29 9.18 7.31 -4.42
N LEU A 30 7.89 7.62 -4.59
CA LEU A 30 6.81 6.95 -3.86
C LEU A 30 6.79 5.44 -4.15
N ALA A 31 6.86 5.03 -5.41
CA ALA A 31 6.89 3.64 -5.79
C ALA A 31 8.12 2.93 -5.22
N PHE A 32 9.30 3.56 -5.31
CA PHE A 32 10.54 3.02 -4.79
C PHE A 32 10.48 2.81 -3.27
N ILE A 33 10.02 3.81 -2.52
CA ILE A 33 9.87 3.71 -1.05
C ILE A 33 8.87 2.60 -0.71
N THR A 34 7.73 2.55 -1.40
CA THR A 34 6.70 1.52 -1.17
C THR A 34 7.24 0.11 -1.37
N LEU A 35 7.87 -0.16 -2.53
CA LEU A 35 8.41 -1.47 -2.84
C LEU A 35 9.54 -1.87 -1.89
N ARG A 36 10.38 -0.92 -1.47
CA ARG A 36 11.41 -1.17 -0.45
C ARG A 36 10.82 -1.50 0.91
N LEU A 37 9.73 -0.84 1.29
CA LEU A 37 9.02 -1.14 2.55
C LEU A 37 8.35 -2.52 2.49
N ILE A 38 7.72 -2.88 1.38
CA ILE A 38 7.14 -4.22 1.18
C ILE A 38 8.24 -5.28 1.30
N ASN A 39 9.37 -5.11 0.62
CA ASN A 39 10.52 -6.01 0.72
C ASN A 39 11.06 -6.09 2.15
N SER A 40 11.17 -4.96 2.85
CA SER A 40 11.61 -4.93 4.25
C SER A 40 10.60 -5.58 5.20
N ALA A 41 9.32 -5.48 4.88
CA ALA A 41 8.23 -6.01 5.70
C ALA A 41 8.07 -7.52 5.55
N LEU A 42 8.16 -8.05 4.34
CA LEU A 42 7.82 -9.45 4.04
C LEU A 42 9.07 -10.35 3.92
N ARG A 43 10.09 -9.95 3.17
CA ARG A 43 11.40 -10.66 3.02
C ARG A 43 11.33 -12.16 2.69
N TYR A 44 10.28 -12.62 2.02
CA TYR A 44 10.10 -14.05 1.74
C TYR A 44 10.74 -14.49 0.42
N ASP A 45 10.93 -13.59 -0.55
CA ASP A 45 11.55 -13.91 -1.86
C ASP A 45 12.77 -13.03 -2.14
N ALA A 46 13.95 -13.66 -2.13
CA ALA A 46 15.21 -13.00 -2.44
C ALA A 46 15.33 -12.49 -3.89
N ARG A 47 14.48 -12.98 -4.82
CA ARG A 47 14.49 -12.53 -6.22
C ARG A 47 13.86 -11.14 -6.33
N LEU A 48 12.78 -10.89 -5.58
CA LEU A 48 12.07 -9.61 -5.53
C LEU A 48 12.84 -8.57 -4.70
N GLU A 49 13.71 -9.01 -3.80
CA GLU A 49 14.52 -8.15 -2.96
C GLU A 49 15.65 -7.45 -3.74
N LYS A 50 16.00 -7.97 -4.94
CA LYS A 50 17.05 -7.39 -5.77
C LYS A 50 16.72 -5.93 -6.11
N MET A 51 17.69 -5.05 -5.86
CA MET A 51 17.55 -3.61 -6.10
C MET A 51 17.19 -3.27 -7.55
N VAL A 52 17.67 -4.06 -8.50
CA VAL A 52 17.37 -3.89 -9.93
C VAL A 52 15.90 -4.08 -10.22
N VAL A 53 15.24 -5.09 -9.61
CA VAL A 53 13.80 -5.36 -9.79
C VAL A 53 12.98 -4.19 -9.22
N VAL A 54 13.31 -3.74 -8.03
CA VAL A 54 12.65 -2.60 -7.38
C VAL A 54 12.78 -1.33 -8.22
N LEU A 55 13.98 -1.06 -8.76
CA LEU A 55 14.22 0.10 -9.63
C LEU A 55 13.42 0.02 -10.94
N LEU A 56 13.39 -1.14 -11.60
CA LEU A 56 12.65 -1.32 -12.85
C LEU A 56 11.14 -1.12 -12.64
N VAL A 57 10.58 -1.74 -11.60
CA VAL A 57 9.15 -1.61 -11.31
C VAL A 57 8.80 -0.18 -10.88
N SER A 58 9.63 0.47 -10.08
CA SER A 58 9.39 1.88 -9.70
C SER A 58 9.52 2.84 -10.89
N LEU A 59 10.42 2.55 -11.84
CA LEU A 59 10.53 3.31 -13.08
C LEU A 59 9.27 3.15 -13.96
N LEU A 60 8.71 1.94 -14.06
CA LEU A 60 7.43 1.72 -14.73
C LEU A 60 6.30 2.51 -14.07
N CYS A 61 6.26 2.52 -12.73
CA CYS A 61 5.26 3.28 -11.98
C CYS A 61 5.38 4.79 -12.18
N ALA A 62 6.57 5.32 -12.51
CA ALA A 62 6.77 6.75 -12.75
C ALA A 62 5.93 7.30 -13.91
N PHE A 63 5.73 6.49 -14.95
CA PHE A 63 5.01 6.89 -16.17
C PHE A 63 3.54 6.45 -16.20
N THR A 64 3.08 5.72 -15.18
CA THR A 64 1.73 5.17 -15.11
C THR A 64 0.82 5.96 -14.17
N PRO A 65 -0.52 5.83 -14.27
CA PRO A 65 -1.45 6.44 -13.35
C PRO A 65 -1.32 5.85 -11.92
N PRO A 66 -1.78 6.60 -10.88
CA PRO A 66 -1.67 6.18 -9.47
C PRO A 66 -2.30 4.83 -9.15
N SER A 67 -3.36 4.46 -9.88
CA SER A 67 -4.03 3.16 -9.71
C SER A 67 -3.14 1.98 -10.06
N ILE A 68 -2.27 2.13 -11.06
CA ILE A 68 -1.32 1.08 -11.47
C ILE A 68 -0.21 0.92 -10.43
N LEU A 69 0.20 1.99 -9.78
CA LEU A 69 1.15 1.91 -8.66
C LEU A 69 0.58 1.04 -7.52
N VAL A 70 -0.70 1.25 -7.16
CA VAL A 70 -1.38 0.41 -6.16
C VAL A 70 -1.41 -1.04 -6.61
N PHE A 71 -1.75 -1.29 -7.88
CA PHE A 71 -1.76 -2.64 -8.45
C PHE A 71 -0.40 -3.34 -8.32
N PHE A 72 0.70 -2.66 -8.71
CA PHE A 72 2.04 -3.23 -8.58
C PHE A 72 2.44 -3.47 -7.13
N ALA A 73 2.08 -2.57 -6.21
CA ALA A 73 2.34 -2.75 -4.78
C ALA A 73 1.63 -3.99 -4.22
N LEU A 74 0.35 -4.18 -4.56
CA LEU A 74 -0.43 -5.35 -4.14
C LEU A 74 0.10 -6.63 -4.79
N MET A 75 0.39 -6.62 -6.09
CA MET A 75 0.96 -7.75 -6.81
C MET A 75 2.31 -8.17 -6.22
N PHE A 76 3.17 -7.20 -5.91
CA PHE A 76 4.47 -7.46 -5.31
C PHE A 76 4.35 -8.10 -3.92
N SER A 77 3.37 -7.66 -3.13
CA SER A 77 3.04 -8.24 -1.83
C SER A 77 2.56 -9.69 -1.95
N VAL A 78 1.68 -9.97 -2.91
CA VAL A 78 1.18 -11.33 -3.18
C VAL A 78 2.30 -12.27 -3.58
N LEU A 79 3.22 -11.83 -4.44
CA LEU A 79 4.37 -12.64 -4.88
C LEU A 79 5.27 -13.02 -3.69
N HIS A 80 5.53 -12.09 -2.76
CA HIS A 80 6.26 -12.40 -1.54
C HIS A 80 5.55 -13.45 -0.67
N VAL A 81 4.24 -13.29 -0.46
CA VAL A 81 3.45 -14.23 0.35
C VAL A 81 3.37 -15.60 -0.33
N MET A 82 3.26 -15.62 -1.67
CA MET A 82 3.23 -16.87 -2.43
C MET A 82 4.52 -17.67 -2.30
N ALA A 83 5.68 -17.00 -2.19
CA ALA A 83 6.96 -17.64 -1.94
C ALA A 83 7.07 -18.27 -0.54
N ALA A 84 6.32 -17.75 0.44
CA ALA A 84 6.31 -18.26 1.80
C ALA A 84 5.24 -19.34 2.03
N SER A 85 4.01 -19.07 1.58
CA SER A 85 2.86 -20.00 1.71
C SER A 85 1.84 -19.75 0.60
N PRO A 86 1.68 -20.70 -0.36
CA PRO A 86 0.70 -20.58 -1.44
C PRO A 86 -0.75 -20.47 -0.94
N LEU A 87 -1.08 -21.13 0.16
CA LEU A 87 -2.42 -21.09 0.74
C LEU A 87 -2.74 -19.71 1.31
N MET A 88 -1.79 -19.12 2.06
CA MET A 88 -1.94 -17.78 2.59
C MET A 88 -2.02 -16.73 1.45
N ALA A 89 -1.25 -16.95 0.38
CA ALA A 89 -1.31 -16.08 -0.80
C ALA A 89 -2.69 -16.06 -1.44
N LEU A 90 -3.42 -17.18 -1.47
CA LEU A 90 -4.76 -17.24 -2.01
C LEU A 90 -5.73 -16.33 -1.23
N VAL A 91 -5.69 -16.37 0.10
CA VAL A 91 -6.51 -15.49 0.95
C VAL A 91 -6.16 -14.03 0.71
N VAL A 92 -4.86 -13.71 0.68
CA VAL A 92 -4.36 -12.35 0.46
C VAL A 92 -4.78 -11.82 -0.92
N VAL A 93 -4.70 -12.65 -1.98
CA VAL A 93 -5.16 -12.30 -3.33
C VAL A 93 -6.64 -11.91 -3.33
N VAL A 94 -7.50 -12.73 -2.72
CA VAL A 94 -8.94 -12.47 -2.68
C VAL A 94 -9.22 -11.12 -2.01
N VAL A 95 -8.63 -10.88 -0.85
CA VAL A 95 -8.81 -9.62 -0.12
C VAL A 95 -8.28 -8.43 -0.93
N PHE A 96 -7.08 -8.55 -1.53
CA PHE A 96 -6.49 -7.48 -2.32
C PHE A 96 -7.26 -7.18 -3.61
N VAL A 97 -7.81 -8.20 -4.27
CA VAL A 97 -8.67 -8.01 -5.44
C VAL A 97 -9.94 -7.26 -5.07
N ILE A 98 -10.59 -7.62 -3.96
CA ILE A 98 -11.77 -6.91 -3.46
C ILE A 98 -11.43 -5.44 -3.16
N LEU A 99 -10.35 -5.19 -2.41
CA LEU A 99 -9.90 -3.83 -2.07
C LEU A 99 -9.56 -3.02 -3.33
N TYR A 100 -8.88 -3.63 -4.29
CA TYR A 100 -8.50 -2.96 -5.53
C TYR A 100 -9.71 -2.62 -6.40
N CYS A 101 -10.66 -3.54 -6.55
CA CYS A 101 -11.91 -3.28 -7.28
C CYS A 101 -12.72 -2.17 -6.61
N PHE A 102 -12.81 -2.19 -5.28
CA PHE A 102 -13.48 -1.17 -4.52
C PHE A 102 -12.80 0.19 -4.65
N PHE A 103 -11.48 0.24 -4.54
CA PHE A 103 -10.68 1.44 -4.74
C PHE A 103 -10.83 2.01 -6.17
N LEU A 104 -10.71 1.16 -7.22
CA LEU A 104 -10.88 1.60 -8.61
C LEU A 104 -12.27 2.17 -8.89
N ARG A 105 -13.30 1.59 -8.28
CA ARG A 105 -14.69 2.02 -8.47
C ARG A 105 -14.93 3.44 -7.95
N PHE A 106 -14.36 3.78 -6.79
CA PHE A 106 -14.73 5.00 -6.07
C PHE A 106 -13.70 6.11 -6.12
N ALA A 107 -12.41 5.80 -6.10
CA ALA A 107 -11.39 6.81 -5.89
C ALA A 107 -10.03 6.53 -6.58
N PRO A 108 -10.00 6.21 -7.88
CA PRO A 108 -8.77 5.77 -8.57
C PRO A 108 -7.67 6.84 -8.60
N GLN A 109 -8.05 8.11 -8.53
CA GLN A 109 -7.12 9.25 -8.53
C GLN A 109 -6.33 9.41 -7.23
N TYR A 110 -6.79 8.81 -6.13
CA TYR A 110 -6.16 8.91 -4.81
C TYR A 110 -5.29 7.69 -4.45
N GLY A 111 -4.72 7.00 -5.43
CA GLY A 111 -3.84 5.84 -5.21
C GLY A 111 -2.65 6.13 -4.31
N TYR A 112 -2.16 7.37 -4.31
CA TYR A 112 -1.09 7.79 -3.41
C TYR A 112 -1.47 7.72 -1.93
N ALA A 113 -2.76 7.90 -1.60
CA ALA A 113 -3.25 7.76 -0.24
C ALA A 113 -3.21 6.31 0.22
N VAL A 114 -3.67 5.38 -0.62
CA VAL A 114 -3.66 3.93 -0.32
C VAL A 114 -2.25 3.45 0.00
N VAL A 115 -1.26 3.91 -0.77
CA VAL A 115 0.14 3.51 -0.62
C VAL A 115 0.84 4.32 0.48
N GLY A 116 0.49 5.59 0.64
CA GLY A 116 1.10 6.50 1.62
C GLY A 116 0.80 6.11 3.06
N ILE A 117 -0.39 5.56 3.34
CA ILE A 117 -0.78 5.18 4.71
C ILE A 117 0.11 4.07 5.28
N PRO A 118 0.32 2.92 4.62
CA PRO A 118 1.26 1.91 5.11
C PRO A 118 2.67 2.46 5.34
N ILE A 119 3.14 3.38 4.49
CA ILE A 119 4.45 4.04 4.66
C ILE A 119 4.50 4.82 5.96
N LEU A 120 3.48 5.63 6.25
CA LEU A 120 3.44 6.46 7.44
C LEU A 120 3.19 5.66 8.72
N TYR A 121 2.48 4.54 8.64
CA TYR A 121 2.38 3.60 9.75
C TYR A 121 3.75 3.03 10.15
N THR A 122 4.60 2.70 9.18
CA THR A 122 5.97 2.24 9.48
C THR A 122 6.85 3.34 10.08
N LEU A 123 6.52 4.61 9.83
CA LEU A 123 7.19 5.78 10.41
C LEU A 123 6.58 6.21 11.76
N ASN A 124 5.60 5.48 12.30
CA ASN A 124 4.86 5.82 13.53
C ASN A 124 4.08 7.16 13.47
N ILE A 125 3.71 7.60 12.26
CA ILE A 125 2.91 8.83 12.04
C ILE A 125 1.66 8.49 11.21
N PRO A 126 0.80 7.55 11.64
CA PRO A 126 -0.31 7.03 10.82
C PRO A 126 -1.38 8.07 10.50
N TYR A 127 -1.61 8.99 11.42
CA TYR A 127 -2.73 9.95 11.31
C TYR A 127 -2.47 11.10 10.33
N LEU A 128 -1.23 11.28 9.87
CA LEU A 128 -0.86 12.41 9.02
C LEU A 128 -1.62 12.41 7.69
N VAL A 129 -1.72 11.25 6.99
CA VAL A 129 -2.43 11.17 5.70
C VAL A 129 -3.93 11.39 5.84
N PRO A 130 -4.66 10.69 6.75
CA PRO A 130 -6.09 10.95 6.93
C PRO A 130 -6.40 12.41 7.27
N ILE A 131 -5.61 13.03 8.14
CA ILE A 131 -5.79 14.44 8.53
C ILE A 131 -5.52 15.37 7.33
N LEU A 132 -4.42 15.19 6.63
CA LEU A 132 -4.10 16.02 5.46
C LEU A 132 -5.14 15.87 4.36
N LEU A 133 -5.56 14.64 4.08
CA LEU A 133 -6.59 14.37 3.08
C LEU A 133 -7.95 14.96 3.48
N GLY A 134 -8.32 14.83 4.76
CA GLY A 134 -9.55 15.41 5.28
C GLY A 134 -9.59 16.95 5.24
N LEU A 135 -8.42 17.59 5.43
CA LEU A 135 -8.31 19.05 5.38
C LEU A 135 -8.17 19.62 3.97
N LEU A 136 -7.50 18.91 3.06
CA LEU A 136 -7.12 19.44 1.75
C LEU A 136 -8.00 18.96 0.61
N THR A 137 -8.78 17.89 0.80
CA THR A 137 -9.53 17.23 -0.27
C THR A 137 -10.99 16.99 0.10
N ASN A 138 -11.71 16.30 -0.78
CA ASN A 138 -13.13 15.98 -0.60
C ASN A 138 -13.34 14.80 0.35
N PRO A 139 -14.52 14.63 0.97
CA PRO A 139 -14.85 13.51 1.86
C PRO A 139 -14.65 12.11 1.24
N ILE A 140 -14.67 12.01 -0.08
CA ILE A 140 -14.46 10.74 -0.81
C ILE A 140 -13.08 10.12 -0.54
N THR A 141 -12.11 10.89 -0.03
CA THR A 141 -10.76 10.41 0.32
C THR A 141 -10.71 9.56 1.59
N ILE A 142 -11.79 9.50 2.35
CA ILE A 142 -11.95 8.56 3.46
C ILE A 142 -11.77 7.12 2.96
N LEU A 143 -12.27 6.82 1.77
CA LEU A 143 -12.28 5.48 1.19
C LEU A 143 -10.87 4.95 0.86
N PRO A 144 -10.02 5.65 0.10
CA PRO A 144 -8.63 5.23 -0.09
C PRO A 144 -7.82 5.21 1.22
N SER A 145 -8.17 6.07 2.18
CA SER A 145 -7.55 6.03 3.50
C SER A 145 -7.88 4.74 4.25
N ALA A 146 -9.15 4.33 4.26
CA ALA A 146 -9.58 3.06 4.84
C ALA A 146 -8.89 1.86 4.15
N CYS A 147 -8.84 1.85 2.82
CA CYS A 147 -8.12 0.82 2.07
C CYS A 147 -6.63 0.74 2.49
N GLY A 148 -5.96 1.87 2.65
CA GLY A 148 -4.55 1.91 3.09
C GLY A 148 -4.35 1.35 4.50
N VAL A 149 -5.27 1.63 5.42
CA VAL A 149 -5.26 1.07 6.78
C VAL A 149 -5.44 -0.45 6.74
N ILE A 150 -6.40 -0.95 5.95
CA ILE A 150 -6.65 -2.39 5.78
C ILE A 150 -5.38 -3.07 5.22
N VAL A 151 -4.75 -2.50 4.20
CA VAL A 151 -3.50 -3.04 3.63
C VAL A 151 -2.40 -3.13 4.68
N TYR A 152 -2.26 -2.12 5.53
CA TYR A 152 -1.27 -2.15 6.61
C TYR A 152 -1.53 -3.29 7.61
N TYR A 153 -2.77 -3.44 8.10
CA TYR A 153 -3.12 -4.53 9.01
C TYR A 153 -3.00 -5.90 8.36
N MET A 154 -3.29 -6.01 7.06
CA MET A 154 -3.04 -7.25 6.31
C MET A 154 -1.57 -7.64 6.32
N PHE A 155 -0.64 -6.70 6.18
CA PHE A 155 0.78 -7.00 6.30
C PHE A 155 1.17 -7.50 7.70
N ASP A 156 0.57 -6.95 8.75
CA ASP A 156 0.80 -7.41 10.12
C ASP A 156 0.30 -8.84 10.35
N ILE A 157 -0.90 -9.15 9.85
CA ILE A 157 -1.49 -10.51 9.87
C ILE A 157 -0.62 -11.48 9.07
N ILE A 158 -0.20 -11.12 7.85
CA ILE A 158 0.66 -11.95 7.02
C ILE A 158 1.95 -12.29 7.75
N LYS A 159 2.62 -11.31 8.36
CA LYS A 159 3.86 -11.55 9.12
C LYS A 159 3.64 -12.54 10.26
N LYS A 160 2.57 -12.36 11.03
CA LYS A 160 2.25 -13.18 12.20
C LYS A 160 2.00 -14.64 11.80
N HIS A 161 1.16 -14.86 10.79
CA HIS A 161 0.73 -16.20 10.40
C HIS A 161 1.70 -16.92 9.45
N THR A 162 2.51 -16.21 8.68
CA THR A 162 3.50 -16.84 7.78
C THR A 162 4.65 -17.46 8.57
N VAL A 163 5.07 -16.87 9.68
CA VAL A 163 6.10 -17.45 10.56
C VAL A 163 5.62 -18.74 11.19
N VAL A 164 4.34 -18.82 11.53
CA VAL A 164 3.72 -20.01 12.11
C VAL A 164 3.64 -21.12 11.07
N ASN A 165 3.27 -20.80 9.82
CA ASN A 165 3.05 -21.80 8.75
C ASN A 165 4.29 -22.56 8.28
N ALA A 166 5.49 -22.09 8.57
CA ALA A 166 6.72 -22.82 8.23
C ALA A 166 6.82 -24.20 8.95
N ASN A 167 5.97 -24.44 9.96
CA ASN A 167 5.99 -25.63 10.80
C ASN A 167 4.73 -26.55 10.66
N TYR A 168 3.75 -26.17 9.79
CA TYR A 168 2.51 -26.95 9.66
C TYR A 168 2.55 -27.93 8.49
N THR A 169 1.99 -29.13 8.73
CA THR A 169 1.67 -30.14 7.71
C THR A 169 0.30 -29.86 7.09
N THR A 170 0.03 -30.48 5.94
CA THR A 170 -1.18 -30.27 5.11
C THR A 170 -2.52 -30.47 5.85
N ASP A 171 -2.52 -31.18 6.97
CA ASP A 171 -3.74 -31.50 7.74
C ASP A 171 -4.22 -30.35 8.66
N ASP A 172 -3.35 -29.36 8.93
CA ASP A 172 -3.66 -28.25 9.83
C ASP A 172 -4.18 -26.98 9.11
N VAL A 173 -4.59 -27.13 7.87
CA VAL A 173 -4.98 -26.00 7.00
C VAL A 173 -6.29 -25.34 7.46
N LEU A 174 -7.28 -26.14 7.86
CA LEU A 174 -8.61 -25.66 8.24
C LEU A 174 -8.61 -24.77 9.50
N PRO A 175 -7.96 -25.17 10.61
CA PRO A 175 -7.87 -24.31 11.79
C PRO A 175 -7.11 -23.01 11.53
N LEU A 176 -6.13 -23.01 10.62
CA LEU A 176 -5.40 -21.79 10.24
C LEU A 176 -6.30 -20.76 9.56
N TYR A 177 -7.19 -21.20 8.67
CA TYR A 177 -8.14 -20.28 8.02
C TYR A 177 -9.10 -19.66 9.02
N THR A 178 -9.60 -20.44 9.98
CA THR A 178 -10.49 -19.92 11.03
C THR A 178 -9.77 -18.88 11.88
N GLU A 179 -8.53 -19.12 12.29
CA GLU A 179 -7.73 -18.19 13.08
C GLU A 179 -7.44 -16.89 12.32
N VAL A 180 -7.11 -16.98 11.02
CA VAL A 180 -6.90 -15.79 10.16
C VAL A 180 -8.20 -15.00 9.99
N PHE A 181 -9.32 -15.68 9.78
CA PHE A 181 -10.63 -15.02 9.67
C PHE A 181 -11.06 -14.38 10.99
N GLU A 182 -10.83 -15.02 12.13
CA GLU A 182 -11.09 -14.44 13.46
C GLU A 182 -10.22 -13.21 13.73
N ASP A 183 -8.93 -13.23 13.37
CA ASP A 183 -8.04 -12.08 13.56
C ASP A 183 -8.44 -10.90 12.64
N ILE A 184 -8.92 -11.18 11.41
CA ILE A 184 -9.45 -10.16 10.50
C ILE A 184 -10.76 -9.56 11.03
N THR A 185 -11.70 -10.39 11.49
CA THR A 185 -13.01 -9.94 12.00
C THR A 185 -12.87 -9.23 13.35
N GLY A 186 -12.05 -9.73 14.26
CA GLY A 186 -11.79 -9.09 15.55
C GLY A 186 -11.14 -7.70 15.40
N ARG A 187 -10.29 -7.52 14.38
CA ARG A 187 -9.71 -6.20 14.08
C ARG A 187 -10.69 -5.27 13.36
N ALA A 188 -11.64 -5.80 12.61
CA ALA A 188 -12.70 -5.00 12.00
C ALA A 188 -13.64 -4.39 13.04
N GLU A 189 -13.90 -5.09 14.15
CA GLU A 189 -14.68 -4.56 15.28
C GLU A 189 -14.00 -3.37 15.99
N ILE A 190 -12.65 -3.30 15.96
CA ILE A 190 -11.90 -2.17 16.53
C ILE A 190 -11.98 -0.93 15.63
N LEU A 191 -12.30 -1.10 14.34
CA LEU A 191 -12.39 -0.03 13.35
C LEU A 191 -13.82 0.53 13.19
N ALA A 192 -14.83 -0.12 13.76
CA ALA A 192 -16.23 0.31 13.78
C ALA A 192 -16.53 1.16 15.01
#